data_fd013f9a19345a4f4339db0e3f97dbd5
#
_entry.id   fd013f9a19345a4f4339db0e3f97dbd5
#
_cell.length_a   1.000
_cell.length_b   1.000
_cell.length_c   1.000
_cell.angle_alpha   90.00
_cell.angle_beta   90.00
_cell.angle_gamma   90.00
#
_symmetry.space_group_name_H-M   'P 1'
#
loop_
_entity.id
_entity.type
_entity.pdbx_description
1 polymer ?
#
loop_
_entity_poly.entity_id
_entity_poly.type
_entity_poly.pdbx_seq_one_letter_code
_entity_poly.pdbx_strand_id
1 'polypeptide(L)'
;IAEAGAHMMDACGTPLPESTIEAVRRNKVAIKGPITTPVGTGFRSVNVALRKSLNLNVCLRPVMSIPGAGGRYSDVDLVIVRENSEDLYAGIEFEEGSQGAKDLIAFCQEQNAGTIRPDSGISIKPISVTASQNIVRFAFEYALNMVRRK
;
A
#
# COMPACT_ATOMS: atom_id res chain seq x y z
N ILE A 1 19.05 7.01 -13.21
CA ILE A 1 17.64 6.71 -13.53
C ILE A 1 17.47 5.21 -13.42
N ALA A 2 16.38 4.75 -12.81
CA ALA A 2 15.97 3.35 -12.75
C ALA A 2 14.55 3.22 -13.30
N GLU A 3 14.27 2.14 -13.99
CA GLU A 3 13.02 1.96 -14.73
C GLU A 3 12.11 0.97 -14.01
N ALA A 4 10.80 1.24 -14.03
CA ALA A 4 9.76 0.36 -13.54
C ALA A 4 8.42 0.67 -14.23
N GLY A 5 7.59 -0.31 -14.41
CA GLY A 5 6.26 -0.18 -15.01
C GLY A 5 5.99 -1.24 -16.09
N ALA A 6 4.84 -1.13 -16.74
CA ALA A 6 4.39 -2.13 -17.70
C ALA A 6 5.38 -2.38 -18.85
N HIS A 7 6.08 -1.34 -19.31
CA HIS A 7 7.07 -1.45 -20.39
C HIS A 7 8.27 -2.35 -20.05
N MET A 8 8.56 -2.57 -18.76
CA MET A 8 9.64 -3.47 -18.34
C MET A 8 9.28 -4.95 -18.47
N MET A 9 7.99 -5.28 -18.64
CA MET A 9 7.56 -6.66 -18.85
C MET A 9 8.18 -7.28 -20.09
N ASP A 10 8.21 -6.54 -21.19
CA ASP A 10 8.77 -7.01 -22.46
C ASP A 10 10.30 -7.14 -22.40
N ALA A 11 10.95 -6.26 -21.63
CA ALA A 11 12.42 -6.22 -21.53
C ALA A 11 12.98 -7.19 -20.47
N CYS A 12 12.31 -7.37 -19.34
CA CYS A 12 12.85 -8.06 -18.17
C CYS A 12 11.91 -9.14 -17.60
N GLY A 13 10.72 -9.35 -18.15
CA GLY A 13 9.72 -10.30 -17.64
C GLY A 13 9.09 -9.88 -16.32
N THR A 14 9.37 -8.68 -15.82
CA THR A 14 8.82 -8.14 -14.58
C THR A 14 8.61 -6.63 -14.68
N PRO A 15 7.51 -6.08 -14.16
CA PRO A 15 7.30 -4.63 -14.15
C PRO A 15 8.14 -3.90 -13.09
N LEU A 16 8.81 -4.64 -12.19
CA LEU A 16 9.70 -4.09 -11.17
C LEU A 16 10.99 -4.90 -11.11
N PRO A 17 12.02 -4.54 -11.91
CA PRO A 17 13.31 -5.20 -11.88
C PRO A 17 14.01 -5.08 -10.52
N GLU A 18 14.71 -6.14 -10.09
CA GLU A 18 15.47 -6.14 -8.82
C GLU A 18 16.54 -5.03 -8.81
N SER A 19 17.16 -4.75 -9.95
CA SER A 19 18.13 -3.65 -10.09
C SER A 19 17.56 -2.28 -9.68
N THR A 20 16.26 -2.05 -9.90
CA THR A 20 15.57 -0.84 -9.47
C THR A 20 15.41 -0.80 -7.95
N ILE A 21 15.03 -1.93 -7.34
CA ILE A 21 14.92 -2.06 -5.88
C ILE A 21 16.28 -1.85 -5.22
N GLU A 22 17.34 -2.48 -5.75
CA GLU A 22 18.71 -2.34 -5.27
C GLU A 22 19.23 -0.90 -5.39
N ALA A 23 18.89 -0.20 -6.49
CA ALA A 23 19.25 1.20 -6.65
C ALA A 23 18.61 2.08 -5.57
N VAL A 24 17.34 1.84 -5.22
CA VAL A 24 16.67 2.57 -4.12
C VAL A 24 17.30 2.22 -2.77
N ARG A 25 17.57 0.95 -2.49
CA ARG A 25 18.21 0.50 -1.24
C ARG A 25 19.58 1.16 -1.05
N ARG A 26 20.39 1.21 -2.11
CA ARG A 26 21.73 1.82 -2.09
C ARG A 26 21.68 3.32 -1.84
N ASN A 27 20.77 4.03 -2.51
CA ASN A 27 20.64 5.47 -2.42
C ASN A 27 19.79 5.94 -1.23
N LYS A 28 18.96 5.05 -0.65
CA LYS A 28 18.04 5.32 0.48
C LYS A 28 16.97 6.38 0.21
N VAL A 29 17.04 7.08 -0.89
CA VAL A 29 16.08 8.11 -1.34
C VAL A 29 15.80 7.88 -2.82
N ALA A 30 14.53 7.98 -3.21
CA ALA A 30 14.10 7.91 -4.60
C ALA A 30 12.92 8.85 -4.85
N ILE A 31 12.92 9.47 -6.03
CA ILE A 31 11.76 10.19 -6.56
C ILE A 31 11.14 9.32 -7.65
N LYS A 32 9.83 9.11 -7.57
CA LYS A 32 9.09 8.27 -8.49
C LYS A 32 8.07 9.09 -9.28
N GLY A 33 8.08 8.93 -10.60
CA GLY A 33 7.01 9.40 -11.47
C GLY A 33 5.73 8.54 -11.37
N PRO A 34 4.66 8.90 -12.09
CA PRO A 34 3.49 8.05 -12.23
C PRO A 34 3.86 6.75 -12.94
N ILE A 35 3.28 5.64 -12.47
CA ILE A 35 3.46 4.31 -13.08
C ILE A 35 2.07 3.74 -13.37
N THR A 36 1.85 3.35 -14.62
CA THR A 36 0.61 2.68 -15.02
C THR A 36 0.70 1.20 -14.67
N THR A 37 -0.34 0.71 -14.00
CA THR A 37 -0.55 -0.73 -13.78
C THR A 37 -1.57 -1.21 -14.81
N PRO A 38 -1.24 -2.20 -15.66
CA PRO A 38 -2.21 -2.76 -16.60
C PRO A 38 -3.42 -3.34 -15.86
N VAL A 39 -4.61 -3.10 -16.40
CA VAL A 39 -5.87 -3.64 -15.86
C VAL A 39 -6.09 -5.03 -16.47
N GLY A 40 -6.50 -6.01 -15.65
CA GLY A 40 -6.91 -7.33 -16.14
C GLY A 40 -5.80 -8.32 -16.46
N THR A 41 -4.55 -8.01 -16.17
CA THR A 41 -3.39 -8.88 -16.48
C THR A 41 -2.84 -9.67 -15.28
N GLY A 42 -3.53 -9.69 -14.14
CA GLY A 42 -3.07 -10.38 -12.92
C GLY A 42 -1.85 -9.76 -12.23
N PHE A 43 -1.36 -8.61 -12.72
CA PHE A 43 -0.24 -7.92 -12.12
C PHE A 43 -0.66 -7.10 -10.91
N ARG A 44 0.02 -7.34 -9.79
CA ARG A 44 -0.08 -6.45 -8.63
C ARG A 44 0.50 -5.09 -8.97
N SER A 45 -0.08 -4.05 -8.39
CA SER A 45 0.43 -2.68 -8.54
C SER A 45 1.93 -2.61 -8.25
N VAL A 46 2.70 -2.11 -9.22
CA VAL A 46 4.16 -1.86 -9.07
C VAL A 46 4.44 -0.99 -7.85
N ASN A 47 3.55 -0.03 -7.55
CA ASN A 47 3.66 0.81 -6.36
C ASN A 47 3.56 0.01 -5.06
N VAL A 48 2.65 -0.97 -5.00
CA VAL A 48 2.51 -1.85 -3.83
C VAL A 48 3.72 -2.78 -3.71
N ALA A 49 4.18 -3.36 -4.83
CA ALA A 49 5.36 -4.20 -4.84
C ALA A 49 6.60 -3.45 -4.36
N LEU A 50 6.84 -2.23 -4.84
CA LEU A 50 7.95 -1.39 -4.43
C LEU A 50 7.93 -1.07 -2.92
N ARG A 51 6.76 -0.70 -2.38
CA ARG A 51 6.61 -0.43 -0.95
C ARG A 51 6.91 -1.65 -0.09
N LYS A 52 6.42 -2.83 -0.49
CA LYS A 52 6.67 -4.09 0.22
C LYS A 52 8.15 -4.48 0.18
N SER A 53 8.77 -4.46 -1.01
CA SER A 53 10.18 -4.82 -1.18
C SER A 53 11.13 -3.92 -0.41
N LEU A 54 10.74 -2.67 -0.16
CA LEU A 54 11.53 -1.68 0.57
C LEU A 54 11.05 -1.47 2.02
N ASN A 55 10.03 -2.21 2.47
CA ASN A 55 9.42 -2.07 3.80
C ASN A 55 8.97 -0.63 4.12
N LEU A 56 8.36 0.04 3.14
CA LEU A 56 7.86 1.41 3.29
C LEU A 56 6.46 1.39 3.92
N ASN A 57 6.40 1.26 5.23
CA ASN A 57 5.17 1.08 6.01
C ASN A 57 4.43 2.39 6.32
N VAL A 58 5.06 3.56 6.14
CA VAL A 58 4.47 4.86 6.42
C VAL A 58 4.22 5.64 5.13
N CYS A 59 2.99 6.11 4.94
CA CYS A 59 2.65 7.11 3.93
C CYS A 59 2.39 8.44 4.63
N LEU A 60 3.37 9.34 4.56
CA LEU A 60 3.33 10.67 5.16
C LEU A 60 2.83 11.69 4.14
N ARG A 61 1.77 12.42 4.48
CA ARG A 61 1.15 13.41 3.60
C ARG A 61 0.93 14.74 4.33
N PRO A 62 1.90 15.65 4.30
CA PRO A 62 1.66 17.04 4.68
C PRO A 62 0.70 17.69 3.69
N VAL A 63 -0.31 18.36 4.20
CA VAL A 63 -1.32 19.07 3.40
C VAL A 63 -1.48 20.48 3.96
N MET A 64 -1.29 21.48 3.10
CA MET A 64 -1.39 22.87 3.48
C MET A 64 -2.15 23.65 2.40
N SER A 65 -3.04 24.57 2.83
CA SER A 65 -3.69 25.48 1.91
C SER A 65 -2.67 26.47 1.33
N ILE A 66 -2.67 26.60 0.01
CA ILE A 66 -1.82 27.57 -0.69
C ILE A 66 -2.70 28.75 -1.09
N PRO A 67 -2.39 30.00 -0.64
CA PRO A 67 -3.14 31.17 -1.03
C PRO A 67 -3.21 31.31 -2.56
N GLY A 68 -4.42 31.54 -3.09
CA GLY A 68 -4.64 31.69 -4.52
C GLY A 68 -4.79 30.41 -5.33
N ALA A 69 -4.59 29.22 -4.74
CA ALA A 69 -4.75 27.94 -5.44
C ALA A 69 -6.21 27.45 -5.58
N GLY A 70 -7.19 28.20 -5.08
CA GLY A 70 -8.63 27.92 -5.29
C GLY A 70 -9.17 26.69 -4.56
N GLY A 71 -8.60 26.29 -3.43
CA GLY A 71 -9.10 25.21 -2.59
C GLY A 71 -10.43 25.54 -1.90
N ARG A 72 -11.24 24.52 -1.57
CA ARG A 72 -12.50 24.68 -0.81
C ARG A 72 -12.27 25.21 0.60
N TYR A 73 -11.13 24.95 1.20
CA TYR A 73 -10.73 25.36 2.55
C TYR A 73 -9.48 26.22 2.48
N SER A 74 -9.44 27.31 3.24
CA SER A 74 -8.38 28.33 3.15
C SER A 74 -7.31 28.25 4.24
N ASP A 75 -7.54 27.43 5.27
CA ASP A 75 -6.72 27.41 6.48
C ASP A 75 -6.28 25.98 6.87
N VAL A 76 -6.15 25.10 5.88
CA VAL A 76 -5.68 23.72 6.10
C VAL A 76 -4.17 23.74 6.36
N ASP A 77 -3.75 23.18 7.49
CA ASP A 77 -2.38 22.79 7.79
C ASP A 77 -2.42 21.52 8.65
N LEU A 78 -2.39 20.38 7.99
CA LEU A 78 -2.46 19.06 8.65
C LEU A 78 -1.49 18.08 8.02
N VAL A 79 -1.19 17.04 8.77
CA VAL A 79 -0.36 15.93 8.28
C VAL A 79 -1.13 14.63 8.47
N ILE A 80 -1.32 13.90 7.39
CA ILE A 80 -1.91 12.56 7.43
C ILE A 80 -0.77 11.55 7.49
N VAL A 81 -0.76 10.75 8.54
CA VAL A 81 0.16 9.62 8.70
C VAL A 81 -0.66 8.35 8.49
N ARG A 82 -0.41 7.62 7.39
CA ARG A 82 -1.19 6.46 7.00
C ARG A 82 -0.32 5.21 6.98
N GLU A 83 -0.79 4.14 7.61
CA GLU A 83 -0.24 2.79 7.45
C GLU A 83 -0.36 2.36 5.98
N ASN A 84 0.63 1.63 5.47
CA ASN A 84 0.78 1.41 4.03
C ASN A 84 1.26 0.00 3.67
N SER A 85 1.32 -0.93 4.61
CA SER A 85 1.83 -2.30 4.41
C SER A 85 0.79 -3.40 4.60
N GLU A 86 -0.20 -3.17 5.44
CA GLU A 86 -1.28 -4.09 5.77
C GLU A 86 -2.63 -3.67 5.15
N ASP A 87 -3.74 -4.15 5.70
CA ASP A 87 -5.09 -3.93 5.20
C ASP A 87 -5.21 -4.48 3.76
N LEU A 88 -5.88 -3.79 2.87
CA LEU A 88 -6.02 -4.15 1.47
C LEU A 88 -4.68 -4.18 0.70
N TYR A 89 -3.66 -3.50 1.22
CA TYR A 89 -2.31 -3.51 0.64
C TYR A 89 -1.53 -4.79 0.94
N ALA A 90 -2.00 -5.62 1.88
CA ALA A 90 -1.41 -6.94 2.12
C ALA A 90 -1.47 -7.83 0.86
N GLY A 91 -2.53 -7.66 0.03
CA GLY A 91 -2.70 -8.40 -1.23
C GLY A 91 -2.75 -9.90 -1.00
N ILE A 92 -3.42 -10.33 0.06
CA ILE A 92 -3.71 -11.74 0.33
C ILE A 92 -5.08 -12.01 -0.27
N GLU A 93 -5.10 -12.61 -1.44
CA GLU A 93 -6.28 -12.73 -2.26
C GLU A 93 -6.45 -14.16 -2.77
N PHE A 94 -7.68 -14.63 -2.83
CA PHE A 94 -8.07 -15.92 -3.37
C PHE A 94 -9.14 -15.70 -4.43
N GLU A 95 -8.89 -16.20 -5.62
CA GLU A 95 -9.83 -16.09 -6.74
C GLU A 95 -11.11 -16.88 -6.46
N GLU A 96 -12.21 -16.39 -7.03
CA GLU A 96 -13.48 -17.08 -7.02
C GLU A 96 -13.31 -18.52 -7.55
N GLY A 97 -13.97 -19.49 -6.90
CA GLY A 97 -13.91 -20.91 -7.27
C GLY A 97 -12.59 -21.60 -6.90
N SER A 98 -11.54 -20.90 -6.46
CA SER A 98 -10.29 -21.53 -6.00
C SER A 98 -10.52 -22.35 -4.73
N GLN A 99 -9.64 -23.37 -4.51
CA GLN A 99 -9.73 -24.19 -3.29
C GLN A 99 -9.53 -23.33 -2.03
N GLY A 100 -8.59 -22.38 -2.04
CA GLY A 100 -8.36 -21.47 -0.91
C GLY A 100 -9.59 -20.60 -0.58
N ALA A 101 -10.33 -20.11 -1.58
CA ALA A 101 -11.57 -19.39 -1.35
C ALA A 101 -12.63 -20.28 -0.70
N LYS A 102 -12.80 -21.52 -1.20
CA LYS A 102 -13.74 -22.51 -0.62
C LYS A 102 -13.42 -22.86 0.81
N ASP A 103 -12.16 -23.10 1.11
CA ASP A 103 -11.68 -23.45 2.45
C ASP A 103 -11.92 -22.29 3.44
N LEU A 104 -11.66 -21.04 3.03
CA LEU A 104 -11.94 -19.87 3.85
C LEU A 104 -13.44 -19.64 4.07
N ILE A 105 -14.27 -19.86 3.06
CA ILE A 105 -15.74 -19.78 3.20
C ILE A 105 -16.21 -20.80 4.24
N ALA A 106 -15.76 -22.06 4.12
CA ALA A 106 -16.09 -23.12 5.08
C ALA A 106 -15.62 -22.76 6.49
N PHE A 107 -14.39 -22.31 6.64
CA PHE A 107 -13.85 -21.88 7.93
C PHE A 107 -14.68 -20.75 8.56
N CYS A 108 -15.06 -19.72 7.80
CA CYS A 108 -15.90 -18.64 8.30
C CYS A 108 -17.27 -19.13 8.78
N GLN A 109 -17.86 -20.10 8.08
CA GLN A 109 -19.11 -20.71 8.48
C GLN A 109 -18.98 -21.52 9.78
N GLU A 110 -17.94 -22.36 9.87
CA GLU A 110 -17.66 -23.15 11.08
C GLU A 110 -17.43 -22.28 12.33
N GLN A 111 -16.75 -21.14 12.14
CA GLN A 111 -16.48 -20.18 13.21
C GLN A 111 -17.66 -19.23 13.49
N ASN A 112 -18.78 -19.35 12.80
CA ASN A 112 -19.90 -18.41 12.86
C ASN A 112 -19.49 -16.93 12.65
N ALA A 113 -18.47 -16.70 11.83
CA ALA A 113 -17.93 -15.36 11.55
C ALA A 113 -18.77 -14.56 10.53
N GLY A 114 -19.81 -15.17 9.98
CA GLY A 114 -20.70 -14.58 8.99
C GLY A 114 -20.92 -15.47 7.76
N THR A 115 -21.79 -15.04 6.89
CA THR A 115 -22.14 -15.79 5.67
C THR A 115 -21.47 -15.14 4.46
N ILE A 116 -20.68 -15.91 3.73
CA ILE A 116 -20.05 -15.51 2.48
C ILE A 116 -20.72 -16.33 1.37
N ARG A 117 -21.02 -15.70 0.24
CA ARG A 117 -21.60 -16.40 -0.92
C ARG A 117 -20.58 -17.37 -1.53
N PRO A 118 -20.99 -18.55 -2.00
CA PRO A 118 -20.08 -19.56 -2.56
C PRO A 118 -19.30 -19.09 -3.80
N ASP A 119 -19.84 -18.14 -4.53
CA ASP A 119 -19.29 -17.54 -5.75
C ASP A 119 -18.49 -16.26 -5.46
N SER A 120 -17.87 -16.18 -4.29
CA SER A 120 -17.06 -15.02 -3.89
C SER A 120 -15.57 -15.27 -4.07
N GLY A 121 -14.87 -14.30 -4.66
CA GLY A 121 -13.45 -14.12 -4.43
C GLY A 121 -13.22 -13.50 -3.04
N ILE A 122 -12.09 -13.80 -2.40
CA ILE A 122 -11.81 -13.36 -1.02
C ILE A 122 -10.52 -12.56 -0.96
N SER A 123 -10.58 -11.42 -0.26
CA SER A 123 -9.41 -10.64 0.12
C SER A 123 -9.30 -10.60 1.65
N ILE A 124 -8.15 -10.98 2.18
CA ILE A 124 -7.86 -10.92 3.62
C ILE A 124 -7.25 -9.57 3.95
N LYS A 125 -7.80 -8.96 4.97
CA LYS A 125 -7.46 -7.64 5.47
C LYS A 125 -6.85 -7.75 6.89
N PRO A 126 -5.55 -8.06 6.99
CA PRO A 126 -4.88 -8.17 8.28
C PRO A 126 -4.66 -6.78 8.88
N ILE A 127 -4.79 -6.69 10.20
CA ILE A 127 -4.47 -5.50 10.99
C ILE A 127 -3.72 -5.99 12.22
N SER A 128 -2.39 -5.86 12.23
CA SER A 128 -1.56 -6.35 13.33
C SER A 128 -1.32 -5.29 14.40
N VAL A 129 -1.06 -5.75 15.60
CA VAL A 129 -0.59 -4.90 16.70
C VAL A 129 0.74 -4.23 16.33
N THR A 130 1.63 -4.99 15.68
CA THR A 130 2.96 -4.50 15.28
C THR A 130 2.87 -3.33 14.31
N ALA A 131 2.11 -3.45 13.22
CA ALA A 131 1.96 -2.37 12.24
C ALA A 131 1.23 -1.17 12.85
N SER A 132 0.21 -1.42 13.67
CA SER A 132 -0.53 -0.36 14.39
C SER A 132 0.38 0.42 15.34
N GLN A 133 1.22 -0.26 16.12
CA GLN A 133 2.18 0.40 17.00
C GLN A 133 3.25 1.19 16.22
N ASN A 134 3.74 0.64 15.12
CA ASN A 134 4.75 1.30 14.29
C ASN A 134 4.23 2.61 13.69
N ILE A 135 3.02 2.59 13.13
CA ILE A 135 2.45 3.81 12.53
C ILE A 135 2.13 4.88 13.58
N VAL A 136 1.60 4.47 14.74
CA VAL A 136 1.30 5.39 15.85
C VAL A 136 2.59 6.01 16.40
N ARG A 137 3.62 5.18 16.66
CA ARG A 137 4.93 5.67 17.11
C ARG A 137 5.51 6.70 16.14
N PHE A 138 5.54 6.36 14.86
CA PHE A 138 6.01 7.29 13.82
C PHE A 138 5.24 8.61 13.84
N ALA A 139 3.91 8.56 13.96
CA ALA A 139 3.07 9.77 13.98
C ALA A 139 3.41 10.68 15.16
N PHE A 140 3.58 10.11 16.37
CA PHE A 140 3.97 10.88 17.55
C PHE A 140 5.40 11.44 17.46
N GLU A 141 6.36 10.64 17.02
CA GLU A 141 7.74 11.09 16.81
C GLU A 141 7.80 12.22 15.78
N TYR A 142 7.08 12.08 14.66
CA TYR A 142 6.98 13.14 13.65
C TYR A 142 6.36 14.41 14.23
N ALA A 143 5.26 14.31 14.98
CA ALA A 143 4.60 15.45 15.59
C ALA A 143 5.52 16.20 16.58
N LEU A 144 6.27 15.46 17.40
CA LEU A 144 7.24 16.03 18.32
C LEU A 144 8.38 16.74 17.58
N ASN A 145 8.98 16.10 16.59
CA ASN A 145 10.07 16.65 15.80
C ASN A 145 9.68 17.90 15.01
N MET A 146 8.43 17.95 14.55
CA MET A 146 7.88 19.10 13.81
C MET A 146 7.18 20.13 14.70
N VAL A 147 7.26 19.96 16.02
CA VAL A 147 6.63 20.85 17.02
C VAL A 147 5.11 21.02 16.77
N ARG A 148 4.46 19.97 16.28
CA ARG A 148 3.01 19.95 16.08
C ARG A 148 2.30 19.66 17.39
N ARG A 149 1.35 20.53 17.79
CA ARG A 149 0.68 20.46 19.10
C ARG A 149 -0.80 20.05 19.04
N LYS A 150 -1.34 19.92 17.85
CA LYS A 150 -2.76 19.52 17.61
C LYS A 150 -2.82 18.50 16.47
#